data_813450fc37497ee1c37766bb09ca64ab
#
_entry.id   813450fc37497ee1c37766bb09ca64ab
#
_cell.length_a   1.000
_cell.length_b   1.000
_cell.length_c   1.000
_cell.angle_alpha   90.00
_cell.angle_beta   90.00
_cell.angle_gamma   90.00
#
_symmetry.space_group_name_H-M   'P 1'
#
loop_
_entity.id
_entity.type
_entity.pdbx_description
1 polymer ?
#
loop_
_entity_poly.entity_id
_entity_poly.type
_entity_poly.pdbx_seq_one_letter_code
_entity_poly.pdbx_strand_id
1 'polypeptide(L)'
;MQIPYRKPGKYALEKPDPQISQARFDELTKKLEKLKNVTRPPAIAEVKRLAMTGDFSENYAYQIAKGRLRGINNRIITIEAELNRAQIIRPKNKDKIEIGHTVTVDYDGVEKTYQILGSAETDPASGRISHNSPLGQALLDHKIGEKIIFKARGTEKQITILNIR
;
A
#
# COMPACT_ATOMS: atom_id res chain seq x y z
N MET A 1 -29.72 2.25 26.85
CA MET A 1 -28.75 3.26 26.34
C MET A 1 -28.39 2.86 24.90
N GLN A 2 -28.84 3.59 23.88
CA GLN A 2 -28.49 3.30 22.49
C GLN A 2 -27.10 3.86 22.19
N ILE A 3 -26.17 3.02 21.77
CA ILE A 3 -24.86 3.45 21.31
C ILE A 3 -25.05 4.17 19.96
N PRO A 4 -24.58 5.41 19.79
CA PRO A 4 -24.73 6.12 18.54
C PRO A 4 -24.03 5.36 17.40
N TYR A 5 -24.79 4.91 16.40
CA TYR A 5 -24.24 4.30 15.20
C TYR A 5 -23.58 5.38 14.35
N ARG A 6 -22.26 5.39 14.28
CA ARG A 6 -21.51 6.27 13.40
C ARG A 6 -21.50 5.65 11.99
N LYS A 7 -22.12 6.31 11.02
CA LYS A 7 -22.08 5.88 9.63
C LYS A 7 -20.60 5.77 9.18
N PRO A 8 -20.22 4.68 8.52
CA PRO A 8 -18.85 4.57 7.98
C PRO A 8 -18.58 5.73 7.01
N GLY A 9 -17.39 6.32 7.12
CA GLY A 9 -16.95 7.39 6.22
C GLY A 9 -16.88 6.89 4.77
N LYS A 10 -16.90 7.81 3.79
CA LYS A 10 -16.85 7.52 2.35
C LYS A 10 -15.76 6.51 1.97
N TYR A 11 -14.60 6.60 2.59
CA TYR A 11 -13.44 5.73 2.34
C TYR A 11 -13.48 4.35 3.03
N ALA A 12 -14.41 4.14 3.97
CA ALA A 12 -14.50 2.85 4.68
C ALA A 12 -15.13 1.74 3.81
N LEU A 13 -15.78 2.10 2.70
CA LEU A 13 -16.42 1.19 1.76
C LEU A 13 -15.61 0.98 0.47
N GLU A 14 -14.54 1.75 0.26
CA GLU A 14 -13.67 1.58 -0.90
C GLU A 14 -12.86 0.27 -0.75
N LYS A 15 -13.00 -0.59 -1.76
CA LYS A 15 -12.19 -1.81 -1.82
C LYS A 15 -10.72 -1.41 -2.00
N PRO A 16 -9.80 -1.95 -1.19
CA PRO A 16 -8.37 -1.68 -1.36
C PRO A 16 -7.93 -2.11 -2.77
N ASP A 17 -7.05 -1.31 -3.36
CA ASP A 17 -6.45 -1.59 -4.65
C ASP A 17 -5.68 -2.92 -4.61
N PRO A 18 -6.01 -3.90 -5.49
CA PRO A 18 -5.34 -5.20 -5.49
C PRO A 18 -4.00 -5.18 -6.24
N GLN A 19 -3.69 -4.12 -6.97
CA GLN A 19 -2.51 -4.07 -7.84
C GLN A 19 -1.25 -3.76 -7.04
N ILE A 20 -0.28 -4.68 -7.11
CA ILE A 20 1.02 -4.52 -6.43
C ILE A 20 2.16 -5.00 -7.34
N SER A 21 3.35 -4.45 -7.11
CA SER A 21 4.57 -4.92 -7.77
C SER A 21 5.02 -6.29 -7.23
N GLN A 22 5.82 -7.03 -8.01
CA GLN A 22 6.45 -8.28 -7.55
C GLN A 22 7.31 -8.03 -6.29
N ALA A 23 8.07 -6.94 -6.28
CA ALA A 23 8.92 -6.58 -5.14
C ALA A 23 8.10 -6.39 -3.85
N ARG A 24 6.94 -5.76 -3.96
CA ARG A 24 6.04 -5.57 -2.82
C ARG A 24 5.44 -6.88 -2.35
N PHE A 25 5.04 -7.74 -3.27
CA PHE A 25 4.55 -9.08 -2.93
C PHE A 25 5.59 -9.89 -2.15
N ASP A 26 6.84 -9.89 -2.62
CA ASP A 26 7.95 -10.60 -1.97
C ASP A 26 8.28 -10.00 -0.59
N GLU A 27 8.25 -8.67 -0.46
CA GLU A 27 8.43 -7.98 0.83
C GLU A 27 7.36 -8.40 1.84
N LEU A 28 6.09 -8.39 1.42
CA LEU A 28 4.97 -8.78 2.28
C LEU A 28 5.05 -10.25 2.69
N THR A 29 5.44 -11.13 1.77
CA THR A 29 5.63 -12.56 2.05
C THR A 29 6.71 -12.77 3.10
N LYS A 30 7.89 -12.16 2.95
CA LYS A 30 8.97 -12.22 3.95
C LYS A 30 8.53 -11.67 5.30
N LYS A 31 7.78 -10.58 5.29
CA LYS A 31 7.27 -9.96 6.52
C LYS A 31 6.25 -10.85 7.23
N LEU A 32 5.38 -11.51 6.48
CA LEU A 32 4.41 -12.47 6.99
C LEU A 32 5.11 -13.66 7.66
N GLU A 33 6.10 -14.24 6.99
CA GLU A 33 6.92 -15.34 7.52
C GLU A 33 7.63 -14.93 8.82
N LYS A 34 8.25 -13.76 8.85
CA LYS A 34 8.90 -13.22 10.06
C LYS A 34 7.91 -13.04 11.20
N LEU A 35 6.72 -12.52 10.93
CA LEU A 35 5.67 -12.34 11.94
C LEU A 35 5.20 -13.69 12.50
N LYS A 36 4.96 -14.70 11.63
CA LYS A 36 4.46 -16.01 12.03
C LYS A 36 5.51 -16.83 12.78
N ASN A 37 6.74 -16.86 12.28
CA ASN A 37 7.75 -17.81 12.70
C ASN A 37 8.73 -17.24 13.75
N VAL A 38 8.93 -15.92 13.75
CA VAL A 38 9.91 -15.27 14.65
C VAL A 38 9.24 -14.41 15.71
N THR A 39 8.25 -13.57 15.34
CA THR A 39 7.70 -12.57 16.26
C THR A 39 6.56 -13.10 17.11
N ARG A 40 5.67 -13.91 16.54
CA ARG A 40 4.48 -14.45 17.22
C ARG A 40 4.79 -15.49 18.29
N PRO A 41 5.71 -16.47 18.09
CA PRO A 41 5.94 -17.52 19.09
C PRO A 41 6.38 -17.00 20.46
N PRO A 42 7.39 -16.10 20.59
CA PRO A 42 7.76 -15.52 21.87
C PRO A 42 6.64 -14.69 22.51
N ALA A 43 5.82 -14.00 21.71
CA ALA A 43 4.69 -13.25 22.25
C ALA A 43 3.59 -14.18 22.83
N ILE A 44 3.37 -15.35 22.24
CA ILE A 44 2.48 -16.38 22.80
C ILE A 44 3.07 -16.94 24.12
N ALA A 45 4.37 -17.25 24.13
CA ALA A 45 5.04 -17.76 25.33
C ALA A 45 4.96 -16.76 26.48
N GLU A 46 5.14 -15.48 26.21
CA GLU A 46 5.02 -14.40 27.19
C GLU A 46 3.62 -14.29 27.78
N VAL A 47 2.59 -14.32 26.95
CA VAL A 47 1.19 -14.33 27.42
C VAL A 47 0.92 -15.56 28.29
N LYS A 48 1.38 -16.75 27.88
CA LYS A 48 1.23 -18.00 28.68
C LYS A 48 1.95 -17.87 30.03
N ARG A 49 3.18 -17.41 30.03
CA ARG A 49 3.97 -17.22 31.26
C ARG A 49 3.25 -16.30 32.26
N LEU A 50 2.77 -15.14 31.78
CA LEU A 50 2.08 -14.17 32.63
C LEU A 50 0.71 -14.65 33.09
N ALA A 51 0.05 -15.50 32.30
CA ALA A 51 -1.22 -16.13 32.68
C ALA A 51 -1.08 -17.12 33.86
N MET A 52 0.09 -17.71 34.05
CA MET A 52 0.36 -18.65 35.16
C MET A 52 0.75 -17.97 36.48
N THR A 53 1.03 -16.66 36.46
CA THR A 53 1.62 -15.96 37.60
C THR A 53 0.60 -15.26 38.54
N GLY A 54 -0.72 -15.42 38.35
CA GLY A 54 -1.70 -14.92 39.31
C GLY A 54 -2.89 -14.16 38.73
N ASP A 55 -3.52 -13.35 39.55
CA ASP A 55 -4.81 -12.69 39.31
C ASP A 55 -4.84 -11.91 38.00
N PHE A 56 -5.70 -12.35 37.06
CA PHE A 56 -5.77 -11.83 35.69
C PHE A 56 -6.34 -10.41 35.61
N SER A 57 -7.09 -9.98 36.61
CA SER A 57 -7.81 -8.71 36.61
C SER A 57 -6.90 -7.52 36.90
N GLU A 58 -5.87 -7.69 37.73
CA GLU A 58 -4.94 -6.65 38.15
C GLU A 58 -3.55 -6.76 37.50
N ASN A 59 -3.33 -7.80 36.68
CA ASN A 59 -2.03 -8.03 36.06
C ASN A 59 -1.85 -7.15 34.82
N TYR A 60 -1.36 -5.93 35.00
CA TYR A 60 -1.08 -4.96 33.95
C TYR A 60 -0.12 -5.53 32.86
N ALA A 61 0.89 -6.29 33.28
CA ALA A 61 1.85 -6.93 32.36
C ALA A 61 1.15 -7.94 31.43
N TYR A 62 0.20 -8.72 31.94
CA TYR A 62 -0.61 -9.64 31.15
C TYR A 62 -1.45 -8.91 30.09
N GLN A 63 -2.09 -7.80 30.48
CA GLN A 63 -2.90 -7.02 29.54
C GLN A 63 -2.05 -6.41 28.40
N ILE A 64 -0.85 -5.94 28.71
CA ILE A 64 0.10 -5.45 27.71
C ILE A 64 0.53 -6.58 26.75
N ALA A 65 0.94 -7.73 27.30
CA ALA A 65 1.36 -8.88 26.48
C ALA A 65 0.24 -9.38 25.56
N LYS A 66 -0.98 -9.47 26.10
CA LYS A 66 -2.18 -9.82 25.32
C LYS A 66 -2.48 -8.79 24.23
N GLY A 67 -2.37 -7.51 24.52
CA GLY A 67 -2.51 -6.42 23.55
C GLY A 67 -1.48 -6.52 22.42
N ARG A 68 -0.21 -6.78 22.76
CA ARG A 68 0.88 -7.00 21.80
C ARG A 68 0.63 -8.20 20.89
N LEU A 69 0.24 -9.35 21.46
CA LEU A 69 -0.10 -10.55 20.68
C LEU A 69 -1.27 -10.30 19.74
N ARG A 70 -2.31 -9.61 20.20
CA ARG A 70 -3.44 -9.19 19.37
C ARG A 70 -2.98 -8.31 18.20
N GLY A 71 -2.11 -7.34 18.44
CA GLY A 71 -1.53 -6.50 17.40
C GLY A 71 -0.75 -7.30 16.35
N ILE A 72 0.05 -8.29 16.76
CA ILE A 72 0.77 -9.20 15.85
C ILE A 72 -0.22 -10.02 15.00
N ASN A 73 -1.23 -10.63 15.62
CA ASN A 73 -2.23 -11.41 14.90
C ASN A 73 -3.03 -10.56 13.90
N ASN A 74 -3.44 -9.36 14.27
CA ASN A 74 -4.14 -8.44 13.35
C ASN A 74 -3.25 -8.09 12.15
N ARG A 75 -1.96 -7.88 12.37
CA ARG A 75 -1.01 -7.58 11.28
C ARG A 75 -0.81 -8.77 10.35
N ILE A 76 -0.78 -10.00 10.86
CA ILE A 76 -0.75 -11.23 10.07
C ILE A 76 -2.00 -11.31 9.19
N ILE A 77 -3.20 -11.17 9.77
CA ILE A 77 -4.47 -11.21 9.04
C ILE A 77 -4.52 -10.16 7.95
N THR A 78 -4.06 -8.93 8.23
CA THR A 78 -4.05 -7.84 7.25
C THR A 78 -3.13 -8.16 6.07
N ILE A 79 -1.91 -8.66 6.34
CA ILE A 79 -0.96 -9.01 5.27
C ILE A 79 -1.47 -10.21 4.47
N GLU A 80 -2.03 -11.23 5.10
CA GLU A 80 -2.64 -12.37 4.40
C GLU A 80 -3.78 -11.93 3.48
N ALA A 81 -4.65 -11.05 3.96
CA ALA A 81 -5.73 -10.50 3.14
C ALA A 81 -5.21 -9.65 1.97
N GLU A 82 -4.09 -8.92 2.15
CA GLU A 82 -3.43 -8.15 1.09
C GLU A 82 -2.82 -9.08 0.04
N LEU A 83 -2.09 -10.12 0.44
CA LEU A 83 -1.49 -11.12 -0.44
C LEU A 83 -2.55 -11.94 -1.21
N ASN A 84 -3.64 -12.34 -0.54
CA ASN A 84 -4.70 -13.15 -1.16
C ASN A 84 -5.46 -12.41 -2.27
N ARG A 85 -5.57 -11.07 -2.19
CA ARG A 85 -6.21 -10.26 -3.25
C ARG A 85 -5.22 -9.69 -4.25
N ALA A 86 -3.92 -9.85 -4.01
CA ALA A 86 -2.86 -9.25 -4.79
C ALA A 86 -2.91 -9.66 -6.27
N GLN A 87 -2.85 -8.68 -7.14
CA GLN A 87 -2.67 -8.83 -8.58
C GLN A 87 -1.33 -8.23 -8.95
N ILE A 88 -0.40 -9.09 -9.37
CA ILE A 88 0.97 -8.65 -9.68
C ILE A 88 0.96 -7.87 -10.98
N ILE A 89 1.44 -6.64 -10.91
CA ILE A 89 1.62 -5.74 -12.04
C ILE A 89 2.70 -6.31 -12.97
N ARG A 90 2.34 -6.52 -14.23
CA ARG A 90 3.24 -6.95 -15.31
C ARG A 90 2.93 -6.17 -16.57
N PRO A 91 3.61 -5.04 -16.82
CA PRO A 91 3.41 -4.29 -18.05
C PRO A 91 3.78 -5.17 -19.24
N LYS A 92 2.96 -5.16 -20.27
CA LYS A 92 3.12 -5.99 -21.47
C LYS A 92 3.42 -5.14 -22.70
N ASN A 93 2.92 -3.92 -22.71
CA ASN A 93 3.01 -3.04 -23.86
C ASN A 93 4.25 -2.13 -23.73
N LYS A 94 4.99 -1.96 -24.80
CA LYS A 94 6.14 -1.04 -24.83
C LYS A 94 5.81 0.31 -25.49
N ASP A 95 4.69 0.36 -26.20
CA ASP A 95 4.30 1.54 -26.99
C ASP A 95 3.38 2.49 -26.22
N LYS A 96 2.70 1.97 -25.20
CA LYS A 96 1.77 2.72 -24.36
C LYS A 96 2.12 2.58 -22.89
N ILE A 97 1.83 3.61 -22.13
CA ILE A 97 2.01 3.60 -20.68
C ILE A 97 0.99 2.67 -20.02
N GLU A 98 1.50 1.67 -19.30
CA GLU A 98 0.72 0.77 -18.44
C GLU A 98 1.18 0.90 -16.99
N ILE A 99 0.36 0.35 -16.07
CA ILE A 99 0.74 0.26 -14.65
C ILE A 99 1.99 -0.62 -14.54
N GLY A 100 2.98 -0.13 -13.81
CA GLY A 100 4.30 -0.77 -13.68
C GLY A 100 5.40 -0.05 -14.44
N HIS A 101 5.06 0.74 -15.47
CA HIS A 101 6.05 1.49 -16.22
C HIS A 101 6.64 2.66 -15.42
N THR A 102 7.89 2.94 -15.75
CA THR A 102 8.61 4.15 -15.35
C THR A 102 8.59 5.12 -16.53
N VAL A 103 8.00 6.29 -16.33
CA VAL A 103 7.78 7.31 -17.36
C VAL A 103 8.60 8.55 -17.05
N THR A 104 9.38 9.02 -18.00
CA THR A 104 10.05 10.32 -17.93
C THR A 104 9.22 11.33 -18.70
N VAL A 105 8.91 12.45 -18.07
CA VAL A 105 8.12 13.53 -18.65
C VAL A 105 8.88 14.85 -18.55
N ASP A 106 8.67 15.73 -19.51
CA ASP A 106 9.00 17.14 -19.42
C ASP A 106 7.84 17.88 -18.74
N TYR A 107 8.15 18.54 -17.64
CA TYR A 107 7.24 19.35 -16.88
C TYR A 107 7.78 20.78 -16.78
N ASP A 108 7.26 21.67 -17.59
CA ASP A 108 7.70 23.08 -17.65
C ASP A 108 9.23 23.24 -17.88
N GLY A 109 9.83 22.42 -18.77
CA GLY A 109 11.26 22.41 -19.07
C GLY A 109 12.13 21.66 -18.07
N VAL A 110 11.53 20.94 -17.12
CA VAL A 110 12.22 20.11 -16.12
C VAL A 110 11.86 18.64 -16.33
N GLU A 111 12.85 17.80 -16.57
CA GLU A 111 12.63 16.37 -16.65
C GLU A 111 12.31 15.77 -15.27
N LYS A 112 11.21 15.01 -15.20
CA LYS A 112 10.80 14.27 -14.02
C LYS A 112 10.48 12.84 -14.38
N THR A 113 10.89 11.92 -13.52
CA THR A 113 10.63 10.49 -13.68
C THR A 113 9.62 10.02 -12.67
N TYR A 114 8.60 9.30 -13.15
CA TYR A 114 7.54 8.74 -12.33
C TYR A 114 7.39 7.25 -12.60
N GLN A 115 7.24 6.46 -11.55
CA GLN A 115 6.84 5.05 -11.66
C GLN A 115 5.37 4.93 -11.29
N ILE A 116 4.56 4.34 -12.18
CA ILE A 116 3.12 4.17 -11.99
C ILE A 116 2.88 2.82 -11.31
N LEU A 117 2.35 2.84 -10.10
CA LEU A 117 2.15 1.66 -9.27
C LEU A 117 0.72 1.59 -8.69
N GLY A 118 0.43 0.52 -7.97
CA GLY A 118 -0.76 0.42 -7.15
C GLY A 118 -0.77 1.42 -6.00
N SER A 119 -1.96 1.72 -5.47
CA SER A 119 -2.15 2.76 -4.46
C SER A 119 -1.41 2.48 -3.15
N ALA A 120 -1.12 1.21 -2.84
CA ALA A 120 -0.42 0.79 -1.63
C ALA A 120 1.11 1.04 -1.67
N GLU A 121 1.68 1.36 -2.85
CA GLU A 121 3.11 1.52 -3.06
C GLU A 121 3.52 2.96 -3.37
N THR A 122 2.60 3.90 -3.25
CA THR A 122 2.85 5.31 -3.54
C THR A 122 3.85 5.94 -2.58
N ASP A 123 4.82 6.63 -3.17
CA ASP A 123 5.79 7.45 -2.47
C ASP A 123 6.18 8.64 -3.38
N PRO A 124 5.47 9.76 -3.28
CA PRO A 124 5.70 10.93 -4.14
C PRO A 124 7.11 11.50 -4.05
N ALA A 125 7.78 11.33 -2.91
CA ALA A 125 9.15 11.83 -2.71
C ALA A 125 10.16 11.06 -3.59
N SER A 126 9.92 9.78 -3.84
CA SER A 126 10.73 8.94 -4.73
C SER A 126 10.18 8.81 -6.16
N GLY A 127 9.18 9.62 -6.54
CA GLY A 127 8.56 9.57 -7.87
C GLY A 127 7.60 8.39 -8.09
N ARG A 128 7.23 7.64 -7.04
CA ARG A 128 6.25 6.55 -7.15
C ARG A 128 4.84 7.07 -6.98
N ILE A 129 4.04 7.02 -8.03
CA ILE A 129 2.68 7.55 -8.08
C ILE A 129 1.64 6.45 -8.25
N SER A 130 0.45 6.67 -7.67
CA SER A 130 -0.67 5.78 -7.89
C SER A 130 -1.24 5.93 -9.29
N HIS A 131 -1.62 4.82 -9.92
CA HIS A 131 -2.41 4.83 -11.15
C HIS A 131 -3.77 5.53 -10.97
N ASN A 132 -4.30 5.59 -9.74
CA ASN A 132 -5.53 6.29 -9.38
C ASN A 132 -5.32 7.81 -9.12
N SER A 133 -4.07 8.29 -9.06
CA SER A 133 -3.79 9.72 -8.90
C SER A 133 -4.12 10.49 -10.17
N PRO A 134 -4.42 11.81 -10.09
CA PRO A 134 -4.71 12.62 -11.28
C PRO A 134 -3.61 12.56 -12.35
N LEU A 135 -2.34 12.55 -11.93
CA LEU A 135 -1.21 12.40 -12.84
C LEU A 135 -1.11 10.98 -13.40
N GLY A 136 -1.29 9.95 -12.54
CA GLY A 136 -1.25 8.56 -12.98
C GLY A 136 -2.33 8.25 -14.01
N GLN A 137 -3.57 8.67 -13.75
CA GLN A 137 -4.68 8.52 -14.69
C GLN A 137 -4.43 9.26 -16.02
N ALA A 138 -3.84 10.46 -15.96
CA ALA A 138 -3.53 11.24 -17.14
C ALA A 138 -2.42 10.62 -18.00
N LEU A 139 -1.50 9.85 -17.41
CA LEU A 139 -0.39 9.21 -18.12
C LEU A 139 -0.77 7.89 -18.78
N LEU A 140 -1.71 7.13 -18.20
CA LEU A 140 -2.08 5.80 -18.70
C LEU A 140 -2.58 5.87 -20.16
N ASP A 141 -2.27 4.80 -20.94
CA ASP A 141 -2.63 4.61 -22.33
C ASP A 141 -2.01 5.59 -23.35
N HIS A 142 -1.25 6.58 -22.87
CA HIS A 142 -0.54 7.52 -23.73
C HIS A 142 0.82 6.98 -24.23
N LYS A 143 1.36 7.60 -25.29
CA LYS A 143 2.61 7.22 -25.97
C LYS A 143 3.70 8.28 -25.81
N ILE A 144 4.93 7.88 -26.14
CA ILE A 144 6.07 8.81 -26.20
C ILE A 144 5.76 9.93 -27.21
N GLY A 145 6.11 11.16 -26.82
CA GLY A 145 5.91 12.37 -27.61
C GLY A 145 4.53 13.04 -27.45
N GLU A 146 3.58 12.39 -26.78
CA GLU A 146 2.27 13.00 -26.55
C GLU A 146 2.32 14.07 -25.47
N LYS A 147 1.52 15.13 -25.66
CA LYS A 147 1.30 16.21 -24.70
C LYS A 147 0.00 15.97 -23.96
N ILE A 148 0.04 15.97 -22.66
CA ILE A 148 -1.09 15.68 -21.79
C ILE A 148 -1.37 16.89 -20.91
N ILE A 149 -2.65 17.20 -20.73
CA ILE A 149 -3.12 18.20 -19.78
C ILE A 149 -3.84 17.50 -18.65
N PHE A 150 -3.45 17.76 -17.41
CA PHE A 150 -4.10 17.22 -16.23
C PHE A 150 -4.34 18.31 -15.18
N LYS A 151 -5.37 18.10 -14.34
CA LYS A 151 -5.70 19.04 -13.25
C LYS A 151 -5.06 18.57 -11.95
N ALA A 152 -4.19 19.41 -11.39
CA ALA A 152 -3.63 19.20 -10.05
C ALA A 152 -3.90 20.43 -9.18
N ARG A 153 -4.55 20.22 -8.04
CA ARG A 153 -4.88 21.27 -7.07
C ARG A 153 -5.63 22.47 -7.68
N GLY A 154 -6.52 22.22 -8.64
CA GLY A 154 -7.31 23.26 -9.29
C GLY A 154 -6.62 23.99 -10.44
N THR A 155 -5.35 23.68 -10.74
CA THR A 155 -4.59 24.28 -11.84
C THR A 155 -4.39 23.24 -12.95
N GLU A 156 -4.56 23.65 -14.20
CA GLU A 156 -4.22 22.83 -15.36
C GLU A 156 -2.71 22.83 -15.56
N LYS A 157 -2.15 21.64 -15.76
CA LYS A 157 -0.73 21.42 -15.97
C LYS A 157 -0.55 20.65 -17.26
N GLN A 158 0.43 21.07 -18.07
CA GLN A 158 0.81 20.40 -19.30
C GLN A 158 2.13 19.66 -19.10
N ILE A 159 2.21 18.45 -19.60
CA ILE A 159 3.43 17.62 -19.60
C ILE A 159 3.60 16.97 -20.96
N THR A 160 4.84 16.69 -21.33
CA THR A 160 5.18 15.93 -22.55
C THR A 160 5.87 14.63 -22.15
N ILE A 161 5.46 13.50 -22.70
CA ILE A 161 6.07 12.19 -22.44
C ILE A 161 7.36 12.08 -23.25
N LEU A 162 8.48 11.89 -22.55
CA LEU A 162 9.80 11.78 -23.18
C LEU A 162 10.24 10.32 -23.36
N ASN A 163 9.95 9.46 -22.37
CA ASN A 163 10.41 8.07 -22.40
C ASN A 163 9.50 7.17 -21.56
N ILE A 164 9.41 5.88 -21.96
CA ILE A 164 8.68 4.80 -21.26
C ILE A 164 9.64 3.63 -21.09
N ARG A 165 9.74 3.11 -19.86
CA ARG A 165 10.56 1.93 -19.52
C ARG A 165 9.74 0.95 -18.68
#